data_c8ba7a36e85203fc80c7d1d55fba32d6
#
_entry.id   c8ba7a36e85203fc80c7d1d55fba32d6
#
_cell.length_a   1.000
_cell.length_b   1.000
_cell.length_c   1.000
_cell.angle_alpha   90.00
_cell.angle_beta   90.00
_cell.angle_gamma   90.00
#
_symmetry.space_group_name_H-M   'P 1'
#
loop_
_entity.id
_entity.type
_entity.pdbx_description
1 polymer ?
#
loop_
_entity_poly.entity_id
_entity_poly.type
_entity_poly.pdbx_seq_one_letter_code
_entity_poly.pdbx_strand_id
1 'polypeptide(L)'
;MRVVLSMPNSSASCFGEIPGASCKACNSVNWVMRMPLGRALFAVPATAAAIIDRMPQFDFDLAQAARQEMIDHGFNPDFSPAVEKQLATLGDAPLAAPTGDVRDLRSLFWSSIDNDTSRDLDQIEVAERAAGSIRIRIGVADVDGDVALGTPIDQHASSETTSVYTGVRTFSMLPERLSTDLTSLNENVDRPAVVVELVVSGDGAISAPAVYRALVRNRAQLTYNGVGPWLEAKAAAPAKVAASSDLQAQLKLQNEAAQALRQARYRSGALNFDRSEPEVVTSNGKVTGLTARQKNRAGELIEDFMIAANGVMARTLFSAGVSSIRRVVKTPERWDRIVELAGRYGESLPAQPDARALNMFLEKQRAKDAVHYEDLSLSVIKLMGPGEYVLVSRGESGEGHFGLAVHDYTHSTAPNRRFADLVTQRLIKAVLAHAAAPYADGDLGAIARNCTLKEDAARAVERVMRKRVAAVALHDRIGGTFPAVVTGVAPKGTFVRVLNPPAEGMLVRGGQGVDVGDQIKVTLLSTDPKHGYIDFGRA
;
A
#
# COMPACT_ATOMS: atom_id res chain seq x y z
N MET A 1 -32.55 -17.89 -33.34
CA MET A 1 -33.69 -18.60 -32.74
C MET A 1 -33.92 -17.95 -31.37
N ARG A 2 -34.93 -17.10 -31.33
CA ARG A 2 -35.34 -16.37 -30.11
C ARG A 2 -36.27 -17.28 -29.31
N VAL A 3 -36.08 -17.36 -28.01
CA VAL A 3 -37.11 -17.82 -27.08
C VAL A 3 -37.35 -16.73 -26.06
N VAL A 4 -38.53 -16.14 -26.15
CA VAL A 4 -39.16 -15.24 -25.19
C VAL A 4 -39.99 -16.14 -24.27
N LEU A 5 -39.90 -15.93 -22.96
CA LEU A 5 -40.93 -16.39 -22.03
C LEU A 5 -41.32 -15.29 -21.06
N SER A 6 -42.61 -15.03 -21.11
CA SER A 6 -43.41 -14.00 -20.51
C SER A 6 -43.66 -14.19 -19.01
N MET A 7 -43.84 -13.04 -18.35
CA MET A 7 -44.48 -12.91 -17.04
C MET A 7 -45.97 -13.26 -17.05
N PRO A 8 -46.60 -13.42 -15.89
CA PRO A 8 -47.90 -12.80 -15.70
C PRO A 8 -47.98 -11.81 -14.53
N ASN A 9 -48.58 -10.69 -14.84
CA ASN A 9 -49.22 -9.73 -13.94
C ASN A 9 -50.40 -10.35 -13.20
N SER A 10 -50.65 -9.93 -11.95
CA SER A 10 -52.01 -9.74 -11.47
C SER A 10 -52.06 -8.57 -10.47
N SER A 11 -52.81 -7.61 -10.91
CA SER A 11 -53.32 -6.44 -10.20
C SER A 11 -54.48 -6.80 -9.29
N ALA A 12 -54.61 -6.12 -8.15
CA ALA A 12 -55.91 -5.67 -7.64
C ALA A 12 -55.71 -4.55 -6.59
N SER A 13 -56.28 -3.44 -6.92
CA SER A 13 -56.56 -2.26 -6.14
C SER A 13 -57.64 -2.50 -5.11
N CYS A 14 -57.66 -1.77 -3.97
CA CYS A 14 -58.83 -1.03 -3.52
C CYS A 14 -58.53 -0.07 -2.36
N PHE A 15 -59.09 1.09 -2.53
CA PHE A 15 -59.24 2.29 -1.72
C PHE A 15 -59.78 2.09 -0.31
N GLY A 16 -59.49 3.09 0.61
CA GLY A 16 -60.29 3.38 1.80
C GLY A 16 -59.59 4.35 2.77
N GLU A 17 -60.05 5.61 2.77
CA GLU A 17 -59.65 6.73 3.62
C GLU A 17 -60.20 6.65 5.07
N ILE A 18 -59.36 7.01 6.05
CA ILE A 18 -59.38 7.98 7.20
C ILE A 18 -60.73 8.09 8.05
N PRO A 19 -60.78 8.55 9.36
CA PRO A 19 -59.80 9.15 10.24
C PRO A 19 -59.89 8.75 11.74
N GLY A 20 -58.84 9.14 12.46
CA GLY A 20 -58.89 9.75 13.82
C GLY A 20 -59.22 8.88 15.03
N ALA A 21 -58.28 8.80 15.93
CA ALA A 21 -58.43 9.14 17.35
C ALA A 21 -57.26 8.58 18.21
N SER A 22 -56.76 9.46 19.04
CA SER A 22 -55.81 9.22 20.13
C SER A 22 -56.31 8.21 21.16
N CYS A 23 -55.42 7.34 21.64
CA CYS A 23 -55.52 6.93 23.05
C CYS A 23 -54.14 6.46 23.58
N LYS A 24 -53.86 6.97 24.75
CA LYS A 24 -52.71 6.69 25.63
C LYS A 24 -52.84 5.32 26.28
N ALA A 25 -51.67 4.76 26.57
CA ALA A 25 -51.35 3.85 27.68
C ALA A 25 -51.89 2.41 27.61
N CYS A 26 -50.98 1.46 27.61
CA CYS A 26 -50.92 0.44 28.65
C CYS A 26 -49.71 -0.50 28.45
N ASN A 27 -48.81 -0.42 29.40
CA ASN A 27 -48.22 -1.47 30.23
C ASN A 27 -47.96 -2.87 29.64
N SER A 28 -46.69 -3.20 29.68
CA SER A 28 -46.08 -4.43 30.21
C SER A 28 -46.93 -5.71 30.31
N VAL A 29 -46.54 -6.73 29.59
CA VAL A 29 -46.73 -8.12 30.05
C VAL A 29 -45.46 -8.92 29.80
N ASN A 30 -44.76 -9.19 30.91
CA ASN A 30 -43.71 -10.22 31.01
C ASN A 30 -44.37 -11.61 30.90
N TRP A 31 -43.96 -12.41 29.92
CA TRP A 31 -44.21 -13.84 29.98
C TRP A 31 -42.93 -14.56 30.43
N VAL A 32 -42.89 -14.90 31.73
CA VAL A 32 -41.93 -15.86 32.30
C VAL A 32 -42.49 -17.25 32.05
N MET A 33 -41.93 -18.01 31.13
CA MET A 33 -42.14 -19.45 31.05
C MET A 33 -41.24 -20.13 32.09
N ARG A 34 -41.83 -20.57 33.18
CA ARG A 34 -41.21 -21.53 34.11
C ARG A 34 -41.27 -22.92 33.51
N MET A 35 -40.11 -23.51 33.22
CA MET A 35 -39.96 -24.96 33.07
C MET A 35 -39.36 -25.55 34.36
N PRO A 36 -39.78 -26.76 34.78
CA PRO A 36 -39.39 -27.34 36.06
C PRO A 36 -37.96 -27.89 36.00
N LEU A 37 -37.21 -27.66 37.08
CA LEU A 37 -35.90 -28.23 37.38
C LEU A 37 -35.97 -29.75 37.52
N GLY A 38 -35.51 -30.47 36.52
CA GLY A 38 -35.07 -31.86 36.62
C GLY A 38 -33.56 -31.88 36.77
N ARG A 39 -33.03 -32.16 37.95
CA ARG A 39 -31.61 -32.42 38.20
C ARG A 39 -31.20 -33.72 37.50
N ALA A 40 -30.42 -33.61 36.41
CA ALA A 40 -29.54 -34.67 35.97
C ALA A 40 -28.10 -34.17 36.15
N LEU A 41 -27.47 -34.60 37.23
CA LEU A 41 -26.04 -34.49 37.45
C LEU A 41 -25.35 -35.44 36.47
N PHE A 42 -24.92 -34.93 35.33
CA PHE A 42 -23.85 -35.57 34.55
C PHE A 42 -22.54 -35.07 35.13
N ALA A 43 -21.88 -35.93 35.90
CA ALA A 43 -20.47 -35.76 36.27
C ALA A 43 -19.63 -35.76 35.01
N VAL A 44 -19.12 -34.61 34.59
CA VAL A 44 -18.05 -34.49 33.60
C VAL A 44 -16.79 -35.05 34.26
N PRO A 45 -16.16 -36.10 33.73
CA PRO A 45 -14.96 -36.63 34.34
C PRO A 45 -13.87 -35.54 34.35
N ALA A 46 -13.24 -35.32 35.50
CA ALA A 46 -12.20 -34.34 35.78
C ALA A 46 -10.92 -34.50 34.90
N THR A 47 -10.90 -35.50 34.00
CA THR A 47 -9.81 -35.75 33.09
C THR A 47 -9.87 -34.94 31.78
N ALA A 48 -11.02 -34.37 31.42
CA ALA A 48 -11.12 -33.53 30.21
C ALA A 48 -10.61 -32.10 30.42
N ALA A 49 -10.73 -31.55 31.64
CA ALA A 49 -10.21 -30.20 31.96
C ALA A 49 -8.66 -30.16 32.09
N ALA A 50 -8.03 -31.29 32.43
CA ALA A 50 -6.58 -31.38 32.63
C ALA A 50 -5.79 -31.60 31.30
N ILE A 51 -6.47 -31.92 30.19
CA ILE A 51 -5.84 -32.10 28.88
C ILE A 51 -5.77 -30.79 28.10
N ILE A 52 -6.66 -29.84 28.36
CA ILE A 52 -6.66 -28.52 27.71
C ILE A 52 -5.50 -27.62 28.22
N ASP A 53 -5.00 -27.90 29.44
CA ASP A 53 -3.92 -27.10 30.07
C ASP A 53 -2.49 -27.59 29.73
N ARG A 54 -2.34 -28.55 28.82
CA ARG A 54 -1.05 -29.17 28.41
C ARG A 54 -0.78 -29.18 26.92
N MET A 55 -1.47 -28.38 26.11
CA MET A 55 -0.93 -28.04 24.80
C MET A 55 0.21 -27.04 25.03
N PRO A 56 1.45 -27.31 24.59
CA PRO A 56 2.50 -26.31 24.67
C PRO A 56 1.99 -25.09 23.91
N GLN A 57 1.81 -23.97 24.63
CA GLN A 57 1.59 -22.69 23.99
C GLN A 57 2.78 -22.50 23.06
N PHE A 58 2.52 -22.49 21.76
CA PHE A 58 3.57 -22.29 20.77
C PHE A 58 4.04 -20.81 20.91
N ASP A 59 5.14 -20.65 21.64
CA ASP A 59 5.70 -19.34 21.98
C ASP A 59 6.86 -19.04 21.02
N PHE A 60 6.55 -18.67 19.78
CA PHE A 60 7.54 -18.18 18.83
C PHE A 60 7.54 -16.66 18.81
N ASP A 61 8.65 -16.05 19.28
CA ASP A 61 8.80 -14.61 19.31
C ASP A 61 9.08 -14.06 17.90
N LEU A 62 7.99 -13.66 17.23
CA LEU A 62 8.05 -13.05 15.91
C LEU A 62 8.77 -11.69 15.91
N ALA A 63 8.75 -10.95 17.01
CA ALA A 63 9.42 -9.64 17.10
C ALA A 63 10.94 -9.82 17.18
N GLN A 64 11.41 -10.78 17.98
CA GLN A 64 12.82 -11.16 18.03
C GLN A 64 13.29 -11.75 16.69
N ALA A 65 12.48 -12.60 16.06
CA ALA A 65 12.77 -13.17 14.76
C ALA A 65 12.89 -12.07 13.68
N ALA A 66 12.00 -11.09 13.69
CA ALA A 66 12.06 -9.95 12.76
C ALA A 66 13.35 -9.13 12.96
N ARG A 67 13.74 -8.86 14.23
CA ARG A 67 14.98 -8.16 14.52
C ARG A 67 16.20 -8.93 14.03
N GLN A 68 16.23 -10.25 14.20
CA GLN A 68 17.32 -11.08 13.71
C GLN A 68 17.41 -11.07 12.19
N GLU A 69 16.25 -11.17 11.47
CA GLU A 69 16.23 -11.09 10.01
C GLU A 69 16.76 -9.72 9.50
N MET A 70 16.47 -8.63 10.21
CA MET A 70 17.06 -7.32 9.89
C MET A 70 18.59 -7.37 9.91
N ILE A 71 19.16 -7.92 10.98
CA ILE A 71 20.62 -8.04 11.16
C ILE A 71 21.22 -8.95 10.09
N ASP A 72 20.61 -10.12 9.84
CA ASP A 72 21.10 -11.11 8.89
C ASP A 72 21.09 -10.58 7.44
N HIS A 73 20.23 -9.58 7.15
CA HIS A 73 20.17 -8.88 5.86
C HIS A 73 20.93 -7.55 5.85
N GLY A 74 21.80 -7.32 6.85
CA GLY A 74 22.72 -6.19 6.88
C GLY A 74 22.12 -4.85 7.30
N PHE A 75 20.96 -4.87 8.00
CA PHE A 75 20.38 -3.68 8.62
C PHE A 75 20.87 -3.51 10.06
N ASN A 76 20.85 -2.27 10.53
CA ASN A 76 21.07 -1.92 11.94
C ASN A 76 19.74 -1.46 12.55
N PRO A 77 18.97 -2.36 13.17
CA PRO A 77 17.59 -2.07 13.59
C PRO A 77 17.47 -1.16 14.82
N ASP A 78 18.60 -0.80 15.44
CA ASP A 78 18.63 0.02 16.65
C ASP A 78 19.31 1.36 16.38
N PHE A 79 18.80 2.43 16.98
CA PHE A 79 19.40 3.75 16.88
C PHE A 79 20.61 3.87 17.81
N SER A 80 21.67 4.52 17.33
CA SER A 80 22.87 4.75 18.12
C SER A 80 22.65 5.82 19.20
N PRO A 81 23.47 5.84 20.28
CA PRO A 81 23.39 6.92 21.27
C PRO A 81 23.59 8.33 20.70
N ALA A 82 24.28 8.47 19.56
CA ALA A 82 24.47 9.75 18.88
C ALA A 82 23.15 10.21 18.22
N VAL A 83 22.38 9.27 17.64
CA VAL A 83 21.04 9.52 17.09
C VAL A 83 20.08 9.94 18.20
N GLU A 84 20.06 9.21 19.32
CA GLU A 84 19.21 9.53 20.47
C GLU A 84 19.54 10.90 21.08
N LYS A 85 20.83 11.22 21.17
CA LYS A 85 21.27 12.54 21.64
C LYS A 85 20.83 13.65 20.71
N GLN A 86 20.95 13.48 19.39
CA GLN A 86 20.46 14.46 18.42
C GLN A 86 18.94 14.60 18.51
N LEU A 87 18.20 13.49 18.57
CA LEU A 87 16.75 13.50 18.71
C LEU A 87 16.28 14.29 19.93
N ALA A 88 16.98 14.18 21.04
CA ALA A 88 16.67 14.93 22.26
C ALA A 88 16.87 16.45 22.12
N THR A 89 17.65 16.91 21.13
CA THR A 89 17.83 18.34 20.84
C THR A 89 16.79 18.91 19.89
N LEU A 90 16.08 18.06 19.17
CA LEU A 90 14.99 18.50 18.29
C LEU A 90 13.81 18.90 19.17
N GLY A 91 13.54 20.19 19.18
CA GLY A 91 12.53 20.78 20.05
C GLY A 91 11.16 20.82 19.40
N ASP A 92 10.11 20.90 20.24
CA ASP A 92 8.75 21.23 19.83
C ASP A 92 8.60 22.75 19.65
N ALA A 93 9.63 23.44 19.12
CA ALA A 93 9.59 24.87 18.95
C ALA A 93 8.41 25.25 18.05
N PRO A 94 7.63 26.28 18.41
CA PRO A 94 6.57 26.78 17.54
C PRO A 94 7.16 27.10 16.17
N LEU A 95 6.47 26.65 15.12
CA LEU A 95 6.86 26.99 13.76
C LEU A 95 6.90 28.52 13.62
N ALA A 96 8.02 29.02 13.14
CA ALA A 96 8.15 30.43 12.83
C ALA A 96 7.10 30.84 11.78
N ALA A 97 6.67 32.11 11.84
CA ALA A 97 5.83 32.65 10.78
C ALA A 97 6.52 32.45 9.40
N PRO A 98 5.75 32.21 8.32
CA PRO A 98 6.32 32.08 6.98
C PRO A 98 7.17 33.30 6.66
N THR A 99 8.43 33.07 6.28
CA THR A 99 9.36 34.13 5.88
C THR A 99 9.92 33.83 4.50
N GLY A 100 10.18 34.87 3.71
CA GLY A 100 10.74 34.72 2.37
C GLY A 100 9.80 33.97 1.42
N ASP A 101 10.30 32.93 0.75
CA ASP A 101 9.60 32.18 -0.29
C ASP A 101 8.66 31.09 0.23
N VAL A 102 8.43 31.01 1.56
CA VAL A 102 7.50 30.03 2.14
C VAL A 102 6.07 30.56 2.12
N ARG A 103 5.20 29.85 1.38
CA ARG A 103 3.78 30.24 1.26
C ARG A 103 2.97 29.78 2.47
N ASP A 104 2.01 30.60 2.94
CA ASP A 104 1.03 30.16 3.94
C ASP A 104 -0.19 29.55 3.27
N LEU A 105 -0.32 28.24 3.33
CA LEU A 105 -1.43 27.48 2.74
C LEU A 105 -2.25 26.74 3.81
N ARG A 106 -2.14 27.13 5.08
CA ARG A 106 -2.86 26.51 6.20
C ARG A 106 -4.38 26.69 6.13
N SER A 107 -4.85 27.67 5.39
CA SER A 107 -6.29 27.92 5.19
C SER A 107 -6.95 26.93 4.22
N LEU A 108 -6.18 26.27 3.35
CA LEU A 108 -6.70 25.29 2.40
C LEU A 108 -7.21 24.03 3.11
N PHE A 109 -8.15 23.35 2.46
CA PHE A 109 -8.79 22.15 3.01
C PHE A 109 -8.00 20.88 2.70
N TRP A 110 -6.78 20.83 3.22
CA TRP A 110 -5.89 19.67 3.08
C TRP A 110 -6.47 18.44 3.77
N SER A 111 -6.28 17.26 3.16
CA SER A 111 -6.59 15.97 3.75
C SER A 111 -5.53 14.94 3.42
N SER A 112 -5.33 13.96 4.29
CA SER A 112 -4.53 12.77 4.02
C SER A 112 -5.42 11.55 3.89
N ILE A 113 -5.00 10.58 3.07
CA ILE A 113 -5.60 9.24 3.02
C ILE A 113 -4.47 8.23 3.12
N ASP A 114 -4.48 7.37 4.14
CA ASP A 114 -3.45 6.37 4.38
C ASP A 114 -4.05 5.07 4.97
N ASN A 115 -3.22 4.14 5.46
CA ASN A 115 -3.69 2.96 6.17
C ASN A 115 -4.33 3.33 7.52
N ASP A 116 -5.19 2.45 8.04
CA ASP A 116 -5.86 2.68 9.34
C ASP A 116 -4.88 2.79 10.51
N THR A 117 -3.67 2.24 10.37
CA THR A 117 -2.63 2.23 11.41
C THR A 117 -1.46 3.18 11.13
N SER A 118 -1.47 3.90 10.00
CA SER A 118 -0.38 4.83 9.65
C SER A 118 -0.35 6.03 10.60
N ARG A 119 0.86 6.34 11.06
CA ARG A 119 1.18 7.48 11.92
C ARG A 119 2.21 8.41 11.29
N ASP A 120 2.94 7.92 10.32
CA ASP A 120 3.97 8.61 9.53
C ASP A 120 3.35 9.17 8.24
N LEU A 121 2.59 10.27 8.38
CA LEU A 121 1.88 10.88 7.25
C LEU A 121 2.83 11.72 6.41
N ASP A 122 3.28 11.14 5.30
CA ASP A 122 4.23 11.76 4.38
C ASP A 122 3.59 12.80 3.46
N GLN A 123 2.29 12.70 3.15
CA GLN A 123 1.61 13.54 2.16
C GLN A 123 0.19 13.94 2.56
N ILE A 124 -0.23 15.10 2.04
CA ILE A 124 -1.60 15.61 2.10
C ILE A 124 -1.97 16.25 0.75
N GLU A 125 -3.26 16.23 0.42
CA GLU A 125 -3.76 16.70 -0.87
C GLU A 125 -4.89 17.71 -0.71
N VAL A 126 -4.97 18.64 -1.68
CA VAL A 126 -6.10 19.56 -1.87
C VAL A 126 -6.32 19.84 -3.34
N ALA A 127 -7.59 19.97 -3.74
CA ALA A 127 -8.00 20.21 -5.11
C ALA A 127 -8.89 21.45 -5.23
N GLU A 128 -8.81 22.16 -6.37
CA GLU A 128 -9.73 23.23 -6.71
C GLU A 128 -10.06 23.25 -8.21
N ARG A 129 -11.25 23.72 -8.58
CA ARG A 129 -11.60 23.93 -9.99
C ARG A 129 -10.80 25.09 -10.57
N ALA A 130 -10.26 24.92 -11.77
CA ALA A 130 -9.43 25.88 -12.47
C ALA A 130 -9.81 25.92 -13.97
N ALA A 131 -10.73 26.81 -14.35
CA ALA A 131 -11.11 27.07 -15.75
C ALA A 131 -11.35 25.80 -16.59
N GLY A 132 -12.20 24.89 -16.12
CA GLY A 132 -12.52 23.62 -16.80
C GLY A 132 -11.54 22.46 -16.53
N SER A 133 -10.46 22.74 -15.80
CA SER A 133 -9.47 21.76 -15.33
C SER A 133 -9.51 21.68 -13.80
N ILE A 134 -8.66 20.84 -13.22
CA ILE A 134 -8.54 20.68 -11.77
C ILE A 134 -7.10 20.98 -11.37
N ARG A 135 -6.93 21.97 -10.47
CA ARG A 135 -5.65 22.22 -9.82
C ARG A 135 -5.52 21.31 -8.61
N ILE A 136 -4.43 20.58 -8.55
CA ILE A 136 -4.07 19.70 -7.44
C ILE A 136 -2.81 20.28 -6.78
N ARG A 137 -2.82 20.31 -5.44
CA ARG A 137 -1.61 20.53 -4.64
C ARG A 137 -1.39 19.32 -3.76
N ILE A 138 -0.16 18.84 -3.76
CA ILE A 138 0.31 17.70 -2.99
C ILE A 138 1.41 18.22 -2.07
N GLY A 139 1.14 18.26 -0.77
CA GLY A 139 2.09 18.66 0.25
C GLY A 139 2.85 17.44 0.76
N VAL A 140 4.16 17.45 0.63
CA VAL A 140 5.07 16.41 1.15
C VAL A 140 5.78 16.95 2.38
N ALA A 141 5.83 16.18 3.46
CA ALA A 141 6.49 16.55 4.71
C ALA A 141 7.93 17.05 4.49
N ASP A 142 8.29 18.21 5.02
CA ASP A 142 9.66 18.76 4.91
C ASP A 142 10.58 18.13 5.98
N VAL A 143 11.00 16.89 5.74
CA VAL A 143 11.84 16.10 6.65
C VAL A 143 13.26 16.66 6.74
N ASP A 144 13.79 17.21 5.65
CA ASP A 144 15.11 17.82 5.62
C ASP A 144 15.26 19.02 6.58
N GLY A 145 14.14 19.64 6.97
CA GLY A 145 14.15 20.72 7.99
C GLY A 145 14.70 20.27 9.34
N ASP A 146 14.39 19.04 9.73
CA ASP A 146 14.77 18.45 11.01
C ASP A 146 15.95 17.44 10.90
N VAL A 147 16.19 16.91 9.70
CA VAL A 147 17.24 15.92 9.42
C VAL A 147 18.31 16.55 8.52
N ALA A 148 19.17 17.40 9.11
CA ALA A 148 20.22 18.06 8.36
C ALA A 148 21.26 17.06 7.82
N LEU A 149 21.79 17.35 6.62
CA LEU A 149 22.82 16.53 5.96
C LEU A 149 24.05 16.33 6.85
N GLY A 150 24.54 15.08 6.93
CA GLY A 150 25.73 14.69 7.67
C GLY A 150 25.55 14.53 9.19
N THR A 151 24.36 14.78 9.72
CA THR A 151 24.06 14.55 11.15
C THR A 151 23.93 13.06 11.49
N PRO A 152 24.00 12.64 12.76
CA PRO A 152 23.85 11.24 13.16
C PRO A 152 22.55 10.58 12.66
N ILE A 153 21.42 11.32 12.67
CA ILE A 153 20.13 10.81 12.14
C ILE A 153 20.22 10.62 10.62
N ASP A 154 20.81 11.58 9.89
CA ASP A 154 21.00 11.47 8.45
C ASP A 154 21.93 10.30 8.07
N GLN A 155 23.02 10.11 8.82
CA GLN A 155 23.94 8.99 8.62
C GLN A 155 23.27 7.63 8.82
N HIS A 156 22.43 7.51 9.86
CA HIS A 156 21.63 6.30 10.07
C HIS A 156 20.64 6.09 8.92
N ALA A 157 19.88 7.13 8.54
CA ALA A 157 18.94 7.06 7.41
C ALA A 157 19.63 6.71 6.08
N SER A 158 20.83 7.23 5.83
CA SER A 158 21.66 6.91 4.65
C SER A 158 22.17 5.46 4.66
N SER A 159 22.45 4.90 5.83
CA SER A 159 22.84 3.50 6.01
C SER A 159 21.67 2.55 5.77
N GLU A 160 20.54 2.82 6.40
CA GLU A 160 19.36 1.96 6.35
C GLU A 160 18.51 2.13 5.08
N THR A 161 18.47 3.34 4.54
CA THR A 161 17.81 3.81 3.31
C THR A 161 16.29 3.66 3.25
N THR A 162 15.67 2.78 4.02
CA THR A 162 14.23 2.54 3.99
C THR A 162 13.71 2.01 5.32
N SER A 163 12.47 2.33 5.65
CA SER A 163 11.74 1.61 6.71
C SER A 163 11.34 0.22 6.23
N VAL A 164 11.34 -0.78 7.14
CA VAL A 164 11.02 -2.19 6.82
C VAL A 164 9.80 -2.63 7.62
N TYR A 165 8.79 -3.15 6.91
CA TYR A 165 7.47 -3.51 7.45
C TYR A 165 7.33 -5.03 7.57
N THR A 166 7.58 -5.57 8.76
CA THR A 166 7.59 -7.03 8.96
C THR A 166 6.23 -7.63 9.29
N GLY A 167 5.20 -6.80 9.40
CA GLY A 167 3.84 -7.21 9.80
C GLY A 167 3.64 -7.37 11.31
N VAL A 168 4.72 -7.48 12.09
CA VAL A 168 4.68 -7.55 13.57
C VAL A 168 5.37 -6.37 14.22
N ARG A 169 6.34 -5.78 13.55
CA ARG A 169 7.05 -4.57 13.94
C ARG A 169 7.50 -3.81 12.69
N THR A 170 7.42 -2.50 12.75
CA THR A 170 8.06 -1.62 11.77
C THR A 170 9.44 -1.22 12.29
N PHE A 171 10.46 -1.38 11.44
CA PHE A 171 11.79 -0.85 11.68
C PHE A 171 11.92 0.43 10.88
N SER A 172 11.75 1.55 11.54
CA SER A 172 11.70 2.87 10.91
C SER A 172 13.10 3.36 10.53
N MET A 173 13.22 3.96 9.35
CA MET A 173 14.44 4.61 8.87
C MET A 173 14.83 5.80 9.76
N LEU A 174 13.85 6.55 10.24
CA LEU A 174 14.02 7.67 11.16
C LEU A 174 13.46 7.31 12.54
N PRO A 175 13.97 7.90 13.64
CA PRO A 175 13.36 7.74 14.95
C PRO A 175 11.86 8.00 14.95
N GLU A 176 11.10 7.21 15.71
CA GLU A 176 9.63 7.26 15.71
C GLU A 176 9.10 8.66 16.03
N ARG A 177 9.69 9.36 17.01
CA ARG A 177 9.32 10.75 17.34
C ARG A 177 9.46 11.70 16.15
N LEU A 178 10.43 11.49 15.26
CA LEU A 178 10.55 12.25 14.01
C LEU A 178 9.44 11.86 13.03
N SER A 179 9.43 10.60 12.60
CA SER A 179 8.60 10.15 11.48
C SER A 179 7.10 10.16 11.78
N THR A 180 6.68 9.99 13.05
CA THR A 180 5.26 9.93 13.42
C THR A 180 4.72 11.17 14.13
N ASP A 181 5.61 12.11 14.51
CA ASP A 181 5.24 13.34 15.20
C ASP A 181 5.83 14.57 14.52
N LEU A 182 7.15 14.87 14.72
CA LEU A 182 7.73 16.17 14.35
C LEU A 182 7.57 16.50 12.86
N THR A 183 7.79 15.52 11.97
CA THR A 183 7.69 15.71 10.52
C THR A 183 6.39 15.17 9.92
N SER A 184 5.64 14.35 10.66
CA SER A 184 4.36 13.82 10.18
C SER A 184 3.33 14.93 9.98
N LEU A 185 2.61 14.88 8.87
CA LEU A 185 1.54 15.83 8.52
C LEU A 185 0.24 15.53 9.30
N ASN A 186 0.36 15.46 10.63
CA ASN A 186 -0.70 15.12 11.55
C ASN A 186 -1.89 16.08 11.46
N GLU A 187 -3.10 15.55 11.75
CA GLU A 187 -4.34 16.32 11.69
C GLU A 187 -4.34 17.50 12.69
N ASN A 188 -4.75 18.67 12.22
CA ASN A 188 -4.84 19.93 12.96
C ASN A 188 -3.51 20.49 13.49
N VAL A 189 -2.39 20.03 12.97
CA VAL A 189 -1.06 20.53 13.30
C VAL A 189 -0.48 21.29 12.12
N ASP A 190 0.16 22.44 12.38
CA ASP A 190 0.89 23.20 11.37
C ASP A 190 2.22 22.51 11.09
N ARG A 191 2.51 22.28 9.81
CA ARG A 191 3.75 21.62 9.38
C ARG A 191 4.35 22.30 8.16
N PRO A 192 5.68 22.39 8.05
CA PRO A 192 6.34 22.73 6.81
C PRO A 192 6.20 21.60 5.80
N ALA A 193 6.04 21.95 4.53
CA ALA A 193 5.93 21.00 3.45
C ALA A 193 6.60 21.53 2.18
N VAL A 194 7.06 20.61 1.34
CA VAL A 194 7.37 20.88 -0.06
C VAL A 194 6.12 20.55 -0.89
N VAL A 195 5.56 21.55 -1.53
CA VAL A 195 4.30 21.42 -2.27
C VAL A 195 4.58 21.27 -3.75
N VAL A 196 3.99 20.23 -4.35
CA VAL A 196 3.87 20.07 -5.80
C VAL A 196 2.48 20.56 -6.21
N GLU A 197 2.44 21.54 -7.09
CA GLU A 197 1.20 22.04 -7.70
C GLU A 197 1.17 21.69 -9.18
N LEU A 198 0.03 21.24 -9.68
CA LEU A 198 -0.20 20.93 -11.08
C LEU A 198 -1.67 21.11 -11.46
N VAL A 199 -1.93 21.35 -12.74
CA VAL A 199 -3.28 21.44 -13.30
C VAL A 199 -3.53 20.24 -14.19
N VAL A 200 -4.62 19.51 -13.92
CA VAL A 200 -5.03 18.31 -14.66
C VAL A 200 -6.25 18.64 -15.52
N SER A 201 -6.13 18.48 -16.82
CA SER A 201 -7.24 18.58 -17.77
C SER A 201 -8.11 17.32 -17.78
N GLY A 202 -9.30 17.39 -18.37
CA GLY A 202 -10.23 16.26 -18.43
C GLY A 202 -9.67 15.01 -19.15
N ASP A 203 -8.70 15.17 -20.05
CA ASP A 203 -7.97 14.09 -20.70
C ASP A 203 -6.74 13.60 -19.91
N GLY A 204 -6.48 14.19 -18.72
CA GLY A 204 -5.38 13.80 -17.85
C GLY A 204 -4.03 14.40 -18.20
N ALA A 205 -3.97 15.38 -19.11
CA ALA A 205 -2.74 16.10 -19.37
C ALA A 205 -2.39 17.01 -18.19
N ILE A 206 -1.09 17.08 -17.85
CA ILE A 206 -0.55 17.92 -16.76
C ILE A 206 -0.01 19.20 -17.36
N SER A 207 -0.43 20.34 -16.81
CA SER A 207 0.05 21.68 -17.16
C SER A 207 0.39 22.49 -15.91
N ALA A 208 1.08 23.63 -16.10
CA ALA A 208 1.47 24.58 -15.08
C ALA A 208 2.09 23.93 -13.81
N PRO A 209 3.05 23.00 -13.94
CA PRO A 209 3.69 22.39 -12.78
C PRO A 209 4.51 23.44 -12.02
N ALA A 210 4.40 23.43 -10.69
CA ALA A 210 5.20 24.26 -9.81
C ALA A 210 5.60 23.48 -8.56
N VAL A 211 6.77 23.82 -8.02
CA VAL A 211 7.23 23.28 -6.73
C VAL A 211 7.64 24.45 -5.85
N TYR A 212 7.25 24.45 -4.60
CA TYR A 212 7.56 25.50 -3.64
C TYR A 212 7.44 25.02 -2.19
N ARG A 213 7.99 25.78 -1.24
CA ARG A 213 7.86 25.51 0.18
C ARG A 213 6.59 26.18 0.73
N ALA A 214 5.92 25.53 1.67
CA ALA A 214 4.73 26.09 2.31
C ALA A 214 4.58 25.65 3.76
N LEU A 215 3.80 26.41 4.54
CA LEU A 215 3.17 25.95 5.77
C LEU A 215 1.77 25.41 5.43
N VAL A 216 1.48 24.22 5.91
CA VAL A 216 0.24 23.50 5.66
C VAL A 216 -0.39 23.05 6.96
N ARG A 217 -1.70 22.72 6.93
CA ARG A 217 -2.41 22.11 8.06
C ARG A 217 -3.36 21.05 7.52
N ASN A 218 -3.11 19.80 7.87
CA ASN A 218 -4.02 18.71 7.56
C ASN A 218 -5.35 18.91 8.31
N ARG A 219 -6.47 18.98 7.59
CA ARG A 219 -7.80 19.20 8.16
C ARG A 219 -8.56 17.91 8.41
N ALA A 220 -8.17 16.81 7.75
CA ALA A 220 -8.80 15.52 7.88
C ALA A 220 -7.80 14.40 7.58
N GLN A 221 -7.48 13.61 8.59
CA GLN A 221 -6.81 12.34 8.43
C GLN A 221 -7.84 11.26 8.15
N LEU A 222 -7.72 10.61 6.99
CA LEU A 222 -8.66 9.62 6.46
C LEU A 222 -7.93 8.32 6.15
N THR A 223 -8.71 7.25 5.90
CA THR A 223 -8.16 5.93 5.64
C THR A 223 -8.63 5.35 4.31
N TYR A 224 -7.79 4.49 3.69
CA TYR A 224 -8.14 3.82 2.44
C TYR A 224 -9.42 2.99 2.59
N ASN A 225 -9.54 2.25 3.71
CA ASN A 225 -10.70 1.40 3.98
C ASN A 225 -11.98 2.18 4.23
N GLY A 226 -11.86 3.42 4.71
CA GLY A 226 -13.01 4.30 4.92
C GLY A 226 -13.46 5.00 3.63
N VAL A 227 -12.51 5.62 2.90
CA VAL A 227 -12.82 6.47 1.75
C VAL A 227 -13.07 5.66 0.47
N GLY A 228 -12.31 4.57 0.26
CA GLY A 228 -12.36 3.79 -0.96
C GLY A 228 -13.76 3.24 -1.29
N PRO A 229 -14.40 2.47 -0.39
CA PRO A 229 -15.73 1.93 -0.63
C PRO A 229 -16.80 3.02 -0.83
N TRP A 230 -16.66 4.19 -0.18
CA TRP A 230 -17.55 5.32 -0.41
C TRP A 230 -17.38 5.92 -1.82
N LEU A 231 -16.14 6.14 -2.28
CA LEU A 231 -15.89 6.61 -3.65
C LEU A 231 -16.37 5.63 -4.73
N GLU A 232 -16.43 4.35 -4.41
CA GLU A 232 -16.94 3.28 -5.25
C GLU A 232 -18.46 3.07 -5.15
N ALA A 233 -19.15 3.89 -4.35
CA ALA A 233 -20.58 3.76 -4.05
C ALA A 233 -20.98 2.40 -3.44
N LYS A 234 -20.04 1.72 -2.77
CA LYS A 234 -20.24 0.42 -2.09
C LYS A 234 -20.56 0.56 -0.61
N ALA A 235 -20.28 1.73 -0.02
CA ALA A 235 -20.55 2.02 1.39
C ALA A 235 -20.94 3.48 1.61
N ALA A 236 -21.51 3.77 2.79
CA ALA A 236 -21.77 5.14 3.24
C ALA A 236 -20.46 5.90 3.48
N ALA A 237 -20.53 7.24 3.44
CA ALA A 237 -19.38 8.08 3.76
C ALA A 237 -18.91 7.85 5.21
N PRO A 238 -17.58 7.81 5.47
CA PRO A 238 -17.06 7.81 6.83
C PRO A 238 -17.57 9.01 7.63
N ALA A 239 -17.67 8.89 8.95
CA ALA A 239 -18.28 9.91 9.80
C ALA A 239 -17.70 11.32 9.57
N LYS A 240 -16.38 11.48 9.49
CA LYS A 240 -15.73 12.77 9.17
C LYS A 240 -16.15 13.31 7.81
N VAL A 241 -16.23 12.46 6.80
CA VAL A 241 -16.62 12.84 5.44
C VAL A 241 -18.10 13.18 5.40
N ALA A 242 -18.96 12.40 6.06
CA ALA A 242 -20.40 12.65 6.15
C ALA A 242 -20.71 13.99 6.84
N ALA A 243 -19.90 14.39 7.82
CA ALA A 243 -20.07 15.63 8.59
C ALA A 243 -19.63 16.90 7.84
N SER A 244 -18.95 16.81 6.68
CA SER A 244 -18.41 17.96 5.95
C SER A 244 -18.70 17.88 4.45
N SER A 245 -19.59 18.75 3.97
CA SER A 245 -19.87 18.92 2.53
C SER A 245 -18.61 19.32 1.75
N ASP A 246 -17.75 20.15 2.34
CA ASP A 246 -16.52 20.63 1.71
C ASP A 246 -15.50 19.48 1.54
N LEU A 247 -15.36 18.62 2.56
CA LEU A 247 -14.52 17.44 2.47
C LEU A 247 -15.03 16.45 1.42
N GLN A 248 -16.36 16.24 1.35
CA GLN A 248 -16.95 15.42 0.30
C GLN A 248 -16.66 15.97 -1.09
N ALA A 249 -16.81 17.30 -1.27
CA ALA A 249 -16.52 17.97 -2.54
C ALA A 249 -15.03 17.83 -2.91
N GLN A 250 -14.13 18.03 -1.94
CA GLN A 250 -12.69 17.85 -2.12
C GLN A 250 -12.34 16.44 -2.59
N LEU A 251 -12.79 15.40 -1.89
CA LEU A 251 -12.47 14.02 -2.22
C LEU A 251 -13.04 13.59 -3.58
N LYS A 252 -14.24 14.05 -3.95
CA LYS A 252 -14.81 13.80 -5.29
C LYS A 252 -13.98 14.48 -6.38
N LEU A 253 -13.54 15.71 -6.15
CA LEU A 253 -12.73 16.45 -7.11
C LEU A 253 -11.33 15.85 -7.26
N GLN A 254 -10.70 15.44 -6.16
CA GLN A 254 -9.45 14.70 -6.18
C GLN A 254 -9.59 13.38 -6.95
N ASN A 255 -10.68 12.64 -6.70
CA ASN A 255 -10.95 11.39 -7.40
C ASN A 255 -11.16 11.60 -8.92
N GLU A 256 -11.83 12.68 -9.34
CA GLU A 256 -11.99 13.04 -10.77
C GLU A 256 -10.62 13.28 -11.43
N ALA A 257 -9.76 14.07 -10.80
CA ALA A 257 -8.42 14.34 -11.32
C ALA A 257 -7.53 13.07 -11.37
N ALA A 258 -7.56 12.26 -10.31
CA ALA A 258 -6.81 11.00 -10.27
C ALA A 258 -7.24 10.03 -11.37
N GLN A 259 -8.55 9.92 -11.63
CA GLN A 259 -9.06 9.08 -12.74
C GLN A 259 -8.57 9.57 -14.10
N ALA A 260 -8.56 10.89 -14.33
CA ALA A 260 -8.06 11.47 -15.58
C ALA A 260 -6.57 11.15 -15.77
N LEU A 261 -5.73 11.32 -14.72
CA LEU A 261 -4.31 10.97 -14.72
C LEU A 261 -4.09 9.48 -15.02
N ARG A 262 -4.85 8.60 -14.38
CA ARG A 262 -4.78 7.15 -14.57
C ARG A 262 -5.10 6.76 -16.00
N GLN A 263 -6.19 7.28 -16.55
CA GLN A 263 -6.58 7.01 -17.93
C GLN A 263 -5.53 7.48 -18.93
N ALA A 264 -4.91 8.66 -18.69
CA ALA A 264 -3.81 9.13 -19.53
C ALA A 264 -2.62 8.17 -19.51
N ARG A 265 -2.22 7.67 -18.32
CA ARG A 265 -1.13 6.68 -18.21
C ARG A 265 -1.46 5.35 -18.88
N TYR A 266 -2.69 4.86 -18.75
CA TYR A 266 -3.12 3.62 -19.42
C TYR A 266 -3.10 3.77 -20.94
N ARG A 267 -3.53 4.92 -21.49
CA ARG A 267 -3.37 5.21 -22.92
C ARG A 267 -1.91 5.23 -23.37
N SER A 268 -1.00 5.57 -22.47
CA SER A 268 0.45 5.53 -22.70
C SER A 268 1.07 4.14 -22.51
N GLY A 269 0.30 3.15 -22.01
CA GLY A 269 0.74 1.77 -21.81
C GLY A 269 1.13 1.42 -20.37
N ALA A 270 0.72 2.23 -19.35
CA ALA A 270 0.92 1.84 -17.97
C ALA A 270 0.24 0.51 -17.66
N LEU A 271 0.94 -0.38 -16.98
CA LEU A 271 0.45 -1.71 -16.65
C LEU A 271 -0.42 -1.67 -15.41
N ASN A 272 -1.51 -2.44 -15.43
CA ASN A 272 -2.42 -2.58 -14.31
C ASN A 272 -2.33 -3.99 -13.74
N PHE A 273 -1.63 -4.14 -12.63
CA PHE A 273 -1.48 -5.41 -11.95
C PHE A 273 -2.43 -5.49 -10.75
N ASP A 274 -3.17 -6.59 -10.65
CA ASP A 274 -3.89 -6.95 -9.44
C ASP A 274 -2.97 -7.78 -8.55
N ARG A 275 -2.77 -7.32 -7.33
CA ARG A 275 -2.01 -8.02 -6.32
C ARG A 275 -2.74 -7.92 -4.99
N SER A 276 -3.15 -9.07 -4.49
CA SER A 276 -3.65 -9.19 -3.13
C SER A 276 -2.46 -9.28 -2.17
N GLU A 277 -2.40 -8.38 -1.20
CA GLU A 277 -1.36 -8.42 -0.16
C GLU A 277 -1.96 -8.98 1.13
N PRO A 278 -1.37 -10.06 1.70
CA PRO A 278 -1.79 -10.52 3.01
C PRO A 278 -1.50 -9.45 4.07
N GLU A 279 -2.51 -9.07 4.81
CA GLU A 279 -2.40 -8.15 5.96
C GLU A 279 -2.55 -8.94 7.25
N VAL A 280 -1.67 -8.66 8.20
CA VAL A 280 -1.63 -9.36 9.49
C VAL A 280 -2.68 -8.77 10.42
N VAL A 281 -3.56 -9.62 10.94
CA VAL A 281 -4.51 -9.23 11.99
C VAL A 281 -3.90 -9.56 13.33
N THR A 282 -3.74 -8.53 14.17
CA THR A 282 -3.22 -8.68 15.53
C THR A 282 -4.27 -8.32 16.57
N SER A 283 -4.25 -9.01 17.69
CA SER A 283 -5.04 -8.67 18.88
C SER A 283 -4.17 -8.82 20.12
N ASN A 284 -4.10 -7.78 20.95
CA ASN A 284 -3.23 -7.74 22.14
C ASN A 284 -1.75 -8.08 21.84
N GLY A 285 -1.23 -7.60 20.72
CA GLY A 285 0.15 -7.84 20.29
C GLY A 285 0.43 -9.25 19.75
N LYS A 286 -0.57 -10.14 19.66
CA LYS A 286 -0.44 -11.48 19.08
C LYS A 286 -1.09 -11.53 17.71
N VAL A 287 -0.49 -12.28 16.78
CA VAL A 287 -1.07 -12.56 15.47
C VAL A 287 -2.28 -13.49 15.65
N THR A 288 -3.45 -13.02 15.22
CA THR A 288 -4.72 -13.76 15.31
C THR A 288 -5.23 -14.23 13.95
N GLY A 289 -4.66 -13.73 12.85
CA GLY A 289 -5.09 -14.12 11.52
C GLY A 289 -4.40 -13.35 10.41
N LEU A 290 -4.81 -13.65 9.20
CA LEU A 290 -4.43 -12.94 7.97
C LEU A 290 -5.71 -12.57 7.22
N THR A 291 -5.72 -11.38 6.66
CA THR A 291 -6.74 -10.92 5.72
C THR A 291 -6.10 -10.49 4.40
N ALA A 292 -6.87 -10.49 3.33
CA ALA A 292 -6.38 -10.00 2.04
C ALA A 292 -6.74 -8.52 1.91
N ARG A 293 -5.74 -7.67 1.78
CA ARG A 293 -5.95 -6.26 1.45
C ARG A 293 -6.27 -6.15 -0.04
N GLN A 294 -7.44 -5.63 -0.34
CA GLN A 294 -7.83 -5.33 -1.72
C GLN A 294 -7.51 -3.88 -2.05
N LYS A 295 -6.96 -3.66 -3.25
CA LYS A 295 -6.79 -2.32 -3.80
C LYS A 295 -8.17 -1.69 -3.98
N ASN A 296 -8.32 -0.46 -3.53
CA ASN A 296 -9.57 0.30 -3.64
C ASN A 296 -9.33 1.68 -4.25
N ARG A 297 -10.41 2.37 -4.59
CA ARG A 297 -10.36 3.65 -5.28
C ARG A 297 -9.56 4.73 -4.55
N ALA A 298 -9.57 4.73 -3.21
CA ALA A 298 -8.80 5.70 -2.43
C ALA A 298 -7.28 5.43 -2.51
N GLY A 299 -6.87 4.16 -2.44
CA GLY A 299 -5.47 3.79 -2.67
C GLY A 299 -4.99 4.13 -4.08
N GLU A 300 -5.87 3.93 -5.07
CA GLU A 300 -5.60 4.30 -6.46
C GLU A 300 -5.45 5.82 -6.64
N LEU A 301 -6.28 6.63 -5.95
CA LEU A 301 -6.23 8.08 -5.99
C LEU A 301 -4.87 8.59 -5.51
N ILE A 302 -4.40 8.12 -4.36
CA ILE A 302 -3.10 8.50 -3.81
C ILE A 302 -1.96 8.02 -4.72
N GLU A 303 -2.02 6.79 -5.22
CA GLU A 303 -1.03 6.28 -6.19
C GLU A 303 -0.90 7.20 -7.41
N ASP A 304 -2.02 7.62 -8.03
CA ASP A 304 -2.03 8.50 -9.20
C ASP A 304 -1.38 9.86 -8.90
N PHE A 305 -1.67 10.43 -7.74
CA PHE A 305 -1.09 11.70 -7.31
C PHE A 305 0.40 11.58 -6.99
N MET A 306 0.81 10.50 -6.33
CA MET A 306 2.24 10.27 -6.04
C MET A 306 3.05 10.07 -7.34
N ILE A 307 2.50 9.37 -8.32
CA ILE A 307 3.15 9.22 -9.62
C ILE A 307 3.28 10.58 -10.32
N ALA A 308 2.22 11.40 -10.31
CA ALA A 308 2.25 12.73 -10.91
C ALA A 308 3.26 13.66 -10.22
N ALA A 309 3.27 13.70 -8.88
CA ALA A 309 4.21 14.49 -8.09
C ALA A 309 5.66 14.08 -8.34
N ASN A 310 5.95 12.78 -8.30
CA ASN A 310 7.28 12.24 -8.58
C ASN A 310 7.77 12.61 -9.99
N GLY A 311 6.88 12.60 -10.98
CA GLY A 311 7.19 13.05 -12.33
C GLY A 311 7.48 14.55 -12.41
N VAL A 312 6.73 15.39 -11.70
CA VAL A 312 6.98 16.85 -11.63
C VAL A 312 8.34 17.13 -10.98
N MET A 313 8.63 16.50 -9.83
CA MET A 313 9.91 16.66 -9.13
C MET A 313 11.09 16.26 -10.02
N ALA A 314 10.96 15.14 -10.73
CA ALA A 314 11.97 14.66 -11.65
C ALA A 314 12.26 15.68 -12.78
N ARG A 315 11.22 16.22 -13.41
CA ARG A 315 11.35 17.23 -14.45
C ARG A 315 11.86 18.57 -13.93
N THR A 316 11.51 18.94 -12.72
CA THR A 316 12.02 20.17 -12.06
C THR A 316 13.54 20.10 -11.91
N LEU A 317 14.09 18.99 -11.42
CA LEU A 317 15.54 18.79 -11.29
C LEU A 317 16.23 18.76 -12.66
N PHE A 318 15.65 18.06 -13.63
CA PHE A 318 16.17 18.01 -15.01
C PHE A 318 16.23 19.41 -15.64
N SER A 319 15.14 20.18 -15.55
CA SER A 319 15.05 21.54 -16.10
C SER A 319 16.00 22.53 -15.43
N ALA A 320 16.29 22.31 -14.14
CA ALA A 320 17.27 23.08 -13.39
C ALA A 320 18.73 22.69 -13.71
N GLY A 321 18.94 21.63 -14.51
CA GLY A 321 20.27 21.11 -14.83
C GLY A 321 20.99 20.56 -13.60
N VAL A 322 20.28 19.83 -12.73
CA VAL A 322 20.81 19.21 -11.51
C VAL A 322 20.79 17.69 -11.67
N SER A 323 21.92 17.05 -11.37
CA SER A 323 22.02 15.59 -11.28
C SER A 323 21.10 15.04 -10.20
N SER A 324 20.48 13.89 -10.41
CA SER A 324 19.48 13.35 -9.49
C SER A 324 19.43 11.83 -9.50
N ILE A 325 18.82 11.26 -8.45
CA ILE A 325 18.50 9.84 -8.38
C ILE A 325 17.15 9.62 -9.05
N ARG A 326 17.07 8.67 -9.99
CA ARG A 326 15.82 8.26 -10.64
C ARG A 326 15.42 6.87 -10.21
N ARG A 327 14.10 6.64 -10.16
CA ARG A 327 13.53 5.31 -9.95
C ARG A 327 13.16 4.72 -11.30
N VAL A 328 13.87 3.67 -11.72
CA VAL A 328 13.68 3.05 -13.03
C VAL A 328 13.21 1.60 -12.90
N VAL A 329 12.39 1.20 -13.85
CA VAL A 329 12.13 -0.20 -14.18
C VAL A 329 12.44 -0.33 -15.64
N LYS A 330 13.54 -0.99 -15.94
CA LYS A 330 14.03 -1.14 -17.31
C LYS A 330 13.05 -1.93 -18.18
N THR A 331 13.24 -1.83 -19.45
CA THR A 331 12.59 -2.72 -20.41
C THR A 331 12.90 -4.17 -20.05
N PRO A 332 11.90 -5.07 -20.00
CA PRO A 332 12.10 -6.44 -19.55
C PRO A 332 13.13 -7.19 -20.38
N GLU A 333 14.22 -7.63 -19.77
CA GLU A 333 15.24 -8.47 -20.44
C GLU A 333 14.68 -9.83 -20.88
N ARG A 334 13.66 -10.32 -20.17
CA ARG A 334 13.00 -11.59 -20.48
C ARG A 334 11.70 -11.38 -21.25
N TRP A 335 11.70 -10.43 -22.18
CA TRP A 335 10.52 -10.14 -22.98
C TRP A 335 10.06 -11.34 -23.82
N ASP A 336 10.97 -12.15 -24.32
CA ASP A 336 10.70 -13.42 -25.01
C ASP A 336 9.81 -14.35 -24.18
N ARG A 337 10.07 -14.42 -22.85
CA ARG A 337 9.24 -15.21 -21.94
C ARG A 337 7.86 -14.63 -21.72
N ILE A 338 7.72 -13.31 -21.77
CA ILE A 338 6.41 -12.65 -21.70
C ILE A 338 5.62 -12.94 -23.00
N VAL A 339 6.28 -12.93 -24.15
CA VAL A 339 5.68 -13.31 -25.44
C VAL A 339 5.23 -14.78 -25.43
N GLU A 340 6.07 -15.71 -24.95
CA GLU A 340 5.71 -17.12 -24.79
C GLU A 340 4.51 -17.29 -23.83
N LEU A 341 4.52 -16.55 -22.73
CA LEU A 341 3.41 -16.58 -21.75
C LEU A 341 2.10 -16.13 -22.41
N ALA A 342 2.11 -15.01 -23.15
CA ALA A 342 0.93 -14.53 -23.87
C ALA A 342 0.43 -15.56 -24.90
N GLY A 343 1.36 -16.23 -25.61
CA GLY A 343 1.05 -17.31 -26.55
C GLY A 343 0.26 -18.46 -25.93
N ARG A 344 0.53 -18.83 -24.66
CA ARG A 344 -0.22 -19.86 -23.91
C ARG A 344 -1.67 -19.44 -23.66
N TYR A 345 -1.95 -18.14 -23.61
CA TYR A 345 -3.31 -17.58 -23.49
C TYR A 345 -3.96 -17.31 -24.85
N GLY A 346 -3.29 -17.72 -25.97
CA GLY A 346 -3.80 -17.51 -27.35
C GLY A 346 -3.62 -16.09 -27.87
N GLU A 347 -2.73 -15.30 -27.26
CA GLU A 347 -2.45 -13.92 -27.64
C GLU A 347 -1.03 -13.77 -28.23
N SER A 348 -0.90 -12.80 -29.14
CA SER A 348 0.40 -12.48 -29.75
C SER A 348 0.87 -11.10 -29.30
N LEU A 349 2.09 -11.03 -28.80
CA LEU A 349 2.78 -9.77 -28.48
C LEU A 349 3.88 -9.50 -29.53
N PRO A 350 4.24 -8.23 -29.75
CA PRO A 350 5.38 -7.87 -30.61
C PRO A 350 6.68 -8.52 -30.12
N ALA A 351 7.60 -8.80 -31.04
CA ALA A 351 8.92 -9.33 -30.70
C ALA A 351 9.77 -8.35 -29.89
N GLN A 352 9.57 -7.04 -30.09
CA GLN A 352 10.19 -5.99 -29.29
C GLN A 352 9.28 -5.60 -28.13
N PRO A 353 9.84 -5.26 -26.97
CA PRO A 353 9.07 -4.84 -25.80
C PRO A 353 8.15 -3.64 -26.09
N ASP A 354 6.86 -3.83 -25.81
CA ASP A 354 5.83 -2.82 -25.98
C ASP A 354 4.88 -2.85 -24.78
N ALA A 355 4.97 -1.82 -23.93
CA ALA A 355 4.18 -1.71 -22.73
C ALA A 355 2.67 -1.60 -23.03
N ARG A 356 2.30 -0.93 -24.13
CA ARG A 356 0.88 -0.79 -24.53
C ARG A 356 0.30 -2.13 -24.98
N ALA A 357 1.04 -2.88 -25.81
CA ALA A 357 0.60 -4.21 -26.22
C ALA A 357 0.47 -5.16 -25.02
N LEU A 358 1.42 -5.10 -24.08
CA LEU A 358 1.36 -5.88 -22.85
C LEU A 358 0.15 -5.49 -21.98
N ASN A 359 -0.11 -4.19 -21.84
CA ASN A 359 -1.28 -3.72 -21.09
C ASN A 359 -2.60 -4.20 -21.73
N MET A 360 -2.75 -4.12 -23.05
CA MET A 360 -3.92 -4.61 -23.77
C MET A 360 -4.14 -6.12 -23.55
N PHE A 361 -3.06 -6.91 -23.59
CA PHE A 361 -3.11 -8.34 -23.25
C PHE A 361 -3.60 -8.57 -21.82
N LEU A 362 -3.02 -7.87 -20.85
CA LEU A 362 -3.37 -7.99 -19.43
C LEU A 362 -4.84 -7.63 -19.18
N GLU A 363 -5.32 -6.50 -19.70
CA GLU A 363 -6.73 -6.08 -19.54
C GLU A 363 -7.70 -7.08 -20.18
N LYS A 364 -7.35 -7.65 -21.33
CA LYS A 364 -8.15 -8.69 -21.98
C LYS A 364 -8.25 -9.95 -21.12
N GLN A 365 -7.13 -10.39 -20.52
CA GLN A 365 -7.13 -11.56 -19.64
C GLN A 365 -7.88 -11.28 -18.33
N ARG A 366 -7.75 -10.09 -17.77
CA ARG A 366 -8.50 -9.65 -16.59
C ARG A 366 -10.01 -9.72 -16.80
N ALA A 367 -10.48 -9.25 -17.96
CA ALA A 367 -11.90 -9.30 -18.32
C ALA A 367 -12.40 -10.73 -18.56
N LYS A 368 -11.52 -11.63 -19.05
CA LYS A 368 -11.86 -13.02 -19.36
C LYS A 368 -11.86 -13.92 -18.13
N ASP A 369 -10.88 -13.75 -17.25
CA ASP A 369 -10.65 -14.60 -16.07
C ASP A 369 -10.06 -13.80 -14.91
N ALA A 370 -10.94 -13.14 -14.17
CA ALA A 370 -10.55 -12.32 -13.02
C ALA A 370 -9.98 -13.17 -11.85
N VAL A 371 -10.31 -14.46 -11.78
CA VAL A 371 -9.87 -15.34 -10.67
C VAL A 371 -8.38 -15.66 -10.79
N HIS A 372 -7.90 -15.96 -12.00
CA HIS A 372 -6.50 -16.33 -12.25
C HIS A 372 -5.65 -15.12 -12.70
N TYR A 373 -6.26 -13.94 -12.81
CA TYR A 373 -5.55 -12.74 -13.26
C TYR A 373 -4.41 -12.34 -12.30
N GLU A 374 -4.57 -12.57 -11.00
CA GLU A 374 -3.53 -12.31 -10.00
C GLU A 374 -2.27 -13.17 -10.25
N ASP A 375 -2.43 -14.43 -10.63
CA ASP A 375 -1.32 -15.35 -10.91
C ASP A 375 -0.62 -14.97 -12.21
N LEU A 376 -1.37 -14.54 -13.24
CA LEU A 376 -0.83 -13.97 -14.46
C LEU A 376 -0.04 -12.69 -14.18
N SER A 377 -0.62 -11.76 -13.40
CA SER A 377 0.03 -10.52 -12.97
C SER A 377 1.37 -10.80 -12.29
N LEU A 378 1.38 -11.73 -11.34
CA LEU A 378 2.60 -12.13 -10.62
C LEU A 378 3.66 -12.74 -11.55
N SER A 379 3.24 -13.54 -12.53
CA SER A 379 4.13 -14.14 -13.51
C SER A 379 4.79 -13.08 -14.39
N VAL A 380 4.02 -12.10 -14.87
CA VAL A 380 4.55 -10.99 -15.66
C VAL A 380 5.49 -10.10 -14.82
N ILE A 381 5.11 -9.76 -13.57
CA ILE A 381 5.96 -8.97 -12.64
C ILE A 381 7.33 -9.64 -12.46
N LYS A 382 7.38 -10.96 -12.27
CA LYS A 382 8.64 -11.70 -12.11
C LYS A 382 9.52 -11.67 -13.37
N LEU A 383 8.93 -11.50 -14.55
CA LEU A 383 9.64 -11.42 -15.83
C LEU A 383 10.07 -10.00 -16.19
N MET A 384 9.42 -8.97 -15.60
CA MET A 384 9.78 -7.58 -15.84
C MET A 384 11.12 -7.17 -15.23
N GLY A 385 11.58 -7.88 -14.21
CA GLY A 385 12.78 -7.51 -13.46
C GLY A 385 12.51 -6.52 -12.32
N PRO A 386 13.52 -6.28 -11.45
CA PRO A 386 13.39 -5.39 -10.31
C PRO A 386 13.43 -3.92 -10.75
N GLY A 387 12.83 -3.06 -9.94
CA GLY A 387 13.09 -1.63 -10.04
C GLY A 387 14.38 -1.28 -9.31
N GLU A 388 15.11 -0.27 -9.81
CA GLU A 388 16.37 0.18 -9.26
C GLU A 388 16.44 1.71 -9.15
N TYR A 389 17.33 2.20 -8.29
CA TYR A 389 17.71 3.60 -8.26
C TYR A 389 18.98 3.80 -9.07
N VAL A 390 18.97 4.81 -9.94
CA VAL A 390 20.11 5.15 -10.78
C VAL A 390 20.42 6.64 -10.69
N LEU A 391 21.71 6.98 -10.81
CA LEU A 391 22.13 8.35 -11.05
C LEU A 391 21.77 8.73 -12.49
N VAL A 392 21.17 9.89 -12.66
CA VAL A 392 21.06 10.58 -13.94
C VAL A 392 21.81 11.90 -13.80
N SER A 393 22.91 12.02 -14.56
CA SER A 393 23.76 13.19 -14.53
C SER A 393 23.09 14.38 -15.22
N ARG A 394 23.63 15.56 -14.92
CA ARG A 394 23.16 16.82 -15.51
C ARG A 394 23.10 16.74 -17.04
N GLY A 395 21.94 17.05 -17.60
CA GLY A 395 21.71 17.08 -19.04
C GLY A 395 21.50 15.72 -19.71
N GLU A 396 21.57 14.62 -18.94
CA GLU A 396 21.26 13.28 -19.44
C GLU A 396 19.76 12.98 -19.31
N SER A 397 19.19 12.31 -20.32
CA SER A 397 17.86 11.71 -20.22
C SER A 397 18.02 10.33 -19.59
N GLY A 398 17.41 10.11 -18.43
CA GLY A 398 17.41 8.81 -17.77
C GLY A 398 16.50 7.79 -18.47
N GLU A 399 16.71 6.52 -18.14
CA GLU A 399 15.74 5.46 -18.44
C GLU A 399 14.42 5.73 -17.70
N GLY A 400 13.29 5.33 -18.29
CA GLY A 400 11.98 5.50 -17.72
C GLY A 400 11.58 4.35 -16.79
N HIS A 401 10.33 4.39 -16.35
CA HIS A 401 9.71 3.32 -15.60
C HIS A 401 8.72 2.56 -16.49
N PHE A 402 9.16 1.43 -17.08
CA PHE A 402 8.39 0.66 -18.07
C PHE A 402 6.96 0.35 -17.58
N GLY A 403 6.82 -0.18 -16.37
CA GLY A 403 5.51 -0.57 -15.82
C GLY A 403 4.55 0.59 -15.57
N LEU A 404 5.05 1.82 -15.35
CA LEU A 404 4.22 3.02 -15.18
C LEU A 404 4.04 3.82 -16.47
N ALA A 405 4.75 3.45 -17.54
CA ALA A 405 4.82 4.17 -18.82
C ALA A 405 5.18 5.66 -18.65
N VAL A 406 6.14 5.96 -17.77
CA VAL A 406 6.66 7.31 -17.52
C VAL A 406 8.17 7.37 -17.78
N HIS A 407 8.64 8.45 -18.40
CA HIS A 407 10.07 8.65 -18.70
C HIS A 407 10.79 9.29 -17.50
N ASP A 408 10.23 10.36 -16.95
CA ASP A 408 10.81 11.07 -15.82
C ASP A 408 10.15 10.61 -14.53
N TYR A 409 10.88 9.83 -13.75
CA TYR A 409 10.34 9.32 -12.49
C TYR A 409 11.42 9.23 -11.43
N THR A 410 11.14 9.83 -10.28
CA THR A 410 11.95 9.72 -9.08
C THR A 410 11.05 9.32 -7.90
N HIS A 411 11.63 9.03 -6.76
CA HIS A 411 10.90 8.98 -5.51
C HIS A 411 11.15 10.28 -4.74
N SER A 412 10.06 10.92 -4.28
CA SER A 412 10.11 12.22 -3.58
C SER A 412 8.94 12.45 -2.61
N THR A 413 8.04 11.47 -2.46
CA THR A 413 6.76 11.65 -1.76
C THR A 413 6.67 10.94 -0.42
N ALA A 414 7.74 10.27 0.03
CA ALA A 414 7.78 9.58 1.32
C ALA A 414 9.14 9.72 2.03
N PRO A 415 9.59 10.94 2.36
CA PRO A 415 10.91 11.21 2.94
C PRO A 415 11.07 10.69 4.37
N ASN A 416 10.01 10.43 5.11
CA ASN A 416 10.08 9.81 6.44
C ASN A 416 10.54 8.35 6.40
N ARG A 417 10.32 7.66 5.28
CA ARG A 417 10.54 6.22 5.18
C ARG A 417 11.41 5.77 4.00
N ARG A 418 11.85 6.68 3.13
CA ARG A 418 12.78 6.38 2.03
C ARG A 418 13.84 7.46 1.90
N PHE A 419 15.10 7.07 1.99
CA PHE A 419 16.23 8.01 1.91
C PHE A 419 16.37 8.68 0.55
N ALA A 420 16.05 7.97 -0.54
CA ALA A 420 16.05 8.55 -1.89
C ALA A 420 15.09 9.75 -2.01
N ASP A 421 13.97 9.73 -1.30
CA ASP A 421 13.00 10.83 -1.25
C ASP A 421 13.56 12.02 -0.48
N LEU A 422 14.24 11.79 0.65
CA LEU A 422 14.91 12.84 1.43
C LEU A 422 16.04 13.49 0.62
N VAL A 423 16.84 12.70 -0.10
CA VAL A 423 17.86 13.22 -1.02
C VAL A 423 17.24 14.07 -2.14
N THR A 424 16.17 13.57 -2.75
CA THR A 424 15.42 14.34 -3.77
C THR A 424 14.87 15.64 -3.20
N GLN A 425 14.33 15.62 -1.98
CA GLN A 425 13.83 16.82 -1.30
C GLN A 425 14.92 17.87 -1.09
N ARG A 426 16.13 17.48 -0.69
CA ARG A 426 17.29 18.36 -0.54
C ARG A 426 17.72 19.00 -1.87
N LEU A 427 17.76 18.19 -2.93
CA LEU A 427 18.06 18.70 -4.27
C LEU A 427 17.02 19.74 -4.75
N ILE A 428 15.74 19.45 -4.54
CA ILE A 428 14.64 20.39 -4.86
C ILE A 428 14.75 21.66 -4.03
N LYS A 429 15.02 21.56 -2.72
CA LYS A 429 15.17 22.76 -1.85
C LYS A 429 16.38 23.61 -2.29
N ALA A 430 17.47 22.99 -2.72
CA ALA A 430 18.63 23.71 -3.27
C ALA A 430 18.25 24.47 -4.57
N VAL A 431 17.50 23.82 -5.47
CA VAL A 431 16.99 24.48 -6.70
C VAL A 431 16.09 25.67 -6.36
N LEU A 432 15.16 25.51 -5.42
CA LEU A 432 14.25 26.59 -5.00
C LEU A 432 14.99 27.76 -4.34
N ALA A 433 16.10 27.47 -3.64
CA ALA A 433 16.93 28.48 -3.00
C ALA A 433 18.02 29.06 -3.94
N HIS A 434 18.05 28.66 -5.20
CA HIS A 434 19.13 28.99 -6.15
C HIS A 434 20.54 28.71 -5.59
N ALA A 435 20.65 27.67 -4.77
CA ALA A 435 21.90 27.23 -4.13
C ALA A 435 22.56 26.08 -4.92
N ALA A 436 23.84 25.84 -4.62
CA ALA A 436 24.55 24.67 -5.17
C ALA A 436 23.89 23.37 -4.69
N ALA A 437 23.90 22.35 -5.56
CA ALA A 437 23.44 21.02 -5.20
C ALA A 437 24.25 20.45 -4.03
N PRO A 438 23.61 19.88 -3.00
CA PRO A 438 24.29 19.41 -1.79
C PRO A 438 25.07 18.09 -1.97
N TYR A 439 25.00 17.48 -3.14
CA TYR A 439 25.64 16.20 -3.46
C TYR A 439 26.40 16.28 -4.78
N ALA A 440 27.58 15.69 -4.84
CA ALA A 440 28.29 15.41 -6.10
C ALA A 440 27.71 14.16 -6.79
N ASP A 441 27.98 13.99 -8.09
CA ASP A 441 27.52 12.82 -8.86
C ASP A 441 28.03 11.49 -8.28
N GLY A 442 29.27 11.48 -7.76
CA GLY A 442 29.83 10.31 -7.08
C GLY A 442 29.03 9.89 -5.85
N ASP A 443 28.59 10.86 -5.04
CA ASP A 443 27.75 10.62 -3.86
C ASP A 443 26.37 10.13 -4.25
N LEU A 444 25.71 10.78 -5.21
CA LEU A 444 24.41 10.37 -5.72
C LEU A 444 24.44 8.95 -6.29
N GLY A 445 25.51 8.60 -7.01
CA GLY A 445 25.70 7.25 -7.55
C GLY A 445 25.89 6.20 -6.44
N ALA A 446 26.62 6.54 -5.39
CA ALA A 446 26.79 5.66 -4.22
C ALA A 446 25.47 5.47 -3.45
N ILE A 447 24.74 6.55 -3.21
CA ILE A 447 23.42 6.53 -2.55
C ILE A 447 22.41 5.69 -3.37
N ALA A 448 22.35 5.90 -4.69
CA ALA A 448 21.45 5.15 -5.56
C ALA A 448 21.69 3.63 -5.48
N ARG A 449 22.96 3.20 -5.55
CA ARG A 449 23.33 1.79 -5.37
C ARG A 449 22.92 1.26 -3.99
N ASN A 450 23.21 2.00 -2.92
CA ASN A 450 22.84 1.58 -1.57
C ASN A 450 21.32 1.48 -1.38
N CYS A 451 20.56 2.45 -1.90
CA CYS A 451 19.08 2.40 -1.88
C CYS A 451 18.55 1.17 -2.60
N THR A 452 19.12 0.78 -3.75
CA THR A 452 18.71 -0.43 -4.48
C THR A 452 19.01 -1.69 -3.68
N LEU A 453 20.25 -1.83 -3.17
CA LEU A 453 20.66 -3.00 -2.37
C LEU A 453 19.81 -3.18 -1.11
N LYS A 454 19.58 -2.08 -0.39
CA LYS A 454 18.79 -2.12 0.85
C LYS A 454 17.30 -2.35 0.60
N GLU A 455 16.74 -1.84 -0.50
CA GLU A 455 15.35 -2.13 -0.88
C GLU A 455 15.16 -3.62 -1.19
N ASP A 456 16.12 -4.26 -1.88
CA ASP A 456 16.08 -5.70 -2.15
C ASP A 456 16.24 -6.52 -0.85
N ALA A 457 17.11 -6.10 0.06
CA ALA A 457 17.26 -6.69 1.37
C ALA A 457 15.98 -6.53 2.23
N ALA A 458 15.36 -5.35 2.23
CA ALA A 458 14.09 -5.10 2.93
C ALA A 458 12.97 -6.02 2.41
N ARG A 459 12.83 -6.16 1.09
CA ARG A 459 11.87 -7.10 0.48
C ARG A 459 12.15 -8.55 0.87
N ALA A 460 13.42 -8.93 1.03
CA ALA A 460 13.78 -10.27 1.48
C ALA A 460 13.34 -10.50 2.93
N VAL A 461 13.63 -9.57 3.86
CA VAL A 461 13.16 -9.59 5.25
C VAL A 461 11.63 -9.69 5.31
N GLU A 462 10.92 -8.80 4.62
CA GLU A 462 9.45 -8.76 4.62
C GLU A 462 8.85 -10.08 4.08
N ARG A 463 9.46 -10.67 3.04
CA ARG A 463 9.03 -11.95 2.49
C ARG A 463 9.23 -13.11 3.47
N VAL A 464 10.36 -13.17 4.16
CA VAL A 464 10.63 -14.20 5.18
C VAL A 464 9.66 -14.04 6.34
N MET A 465 9.51 -12.82 6.85
CA MET A 465 8.61 -12.55 7.98
C MET A 465 7.16 -12.82 7.63
N ARG A 466 6.69 -12.49 6.43
CA ARG A 466 5.34 -12.82 5.96
C ARG A 466 5.07 -14.33 6.03
N LYS A 467 6.03 -15.17 5.64
CA LYS A 467 5.91 -16.63 5.74
C LYS A 467 5.85 -17.11 7.19
N ARG A 468 6.71 -16.56 8.06
CA ARG A 468 6.72 -16.90 9.49
C ARG A 468 5.41 -16.50 10.18
N VAL A 469 4.92 -15.31 9.89
CA VAL A 469 3.63 -14.82 10.40
C VAL A 469 2.47 -15.69 9.92
N ALA A 470 2.47 -16.11 8.64
CA ALA A 470 1.46 -17.00 8.10
C ALA A 470 1.51 -18.39 8.78
N ALA A 471 2.71 -18.93 9.04
CA ALA A 471 2.87 -20.19 9.74
C ALA A 471 2.35 -20.12 11.19
N VAL A 472 2.58 -19.01 11.91
CA VAL A 472 2.00 -18.75 13.24
C VAL A 472 0.47 -18.65 13.17
N ALA A 473 -0.05 -17.83 12.25
CA ALA A 473 -1.50 -17.60 12.11
C ALA A 473 -2.30 -18.87 11.77
N LEU A 474 -1.65 -19.85 11.15
CA LEU A 474 -2.25 -21.13 10.76
C LEU A 474 -2.01 -22.25 11.77
N HIS A 475 -1.15 -22.07 12.77
CA HIS A 475 -0.72 -23.13 13.67
C HIS A 475 -1.90 -23.83 14.37
N ASP A 476 -2.84 -23.07 14.89
CA ASP A 476 -4.02 -23.63 15.59
C ASP A 476 -5.09 -24.21 14.62
N ARG A 477 -4.81 -24.17 13.32
CA ARG A 477 -5.71 -24.67 12.26
C ARG A 477 -5.18 -25.95 11.58
N ILE A 478 -4.17 -26.58 12.15
CA ILE A 478 -3.65 -27.87 11.66
C ILE A 478 -4.80 -28.90 11.67
N GLY A 479 -4.92 -29.69 10.58
CA GLY A 479 -6.05 -30.58 10.32
C GLY A 479 -7.23 -29.91 9.59
N GLY A 480 -7.26 -28.57 9.53
CA GLY A 480 -8.28 -27.83 8.79
C GLY A 480 -8.16 -27.99 7.27
N THR A 481 -9.30 -27.96 6.58
CA THR A 481 -9.38 -28.04 5.11
C THR A 481 -9.71 -26.69 4.51
N PHE A 482 -9.02 -26.33 3.42
CA PHE A 482 -9.09 -25.03 2.78
C PHE A 482 -9.24 -25.17 1.26
N PRO A 483 -10.00 -24.27 0.60
CA PRO A 483 -9.90 -24.10 -0.83
C PRO A 483 -8.56 -23.43 -1.18
N ALA A 484 -7.88 -23.96 -2.20
CA ALA A 484 -6.58 -23.47 -2.62
C ALA A 484 -6.44 -23.48 -4.14
N VAL A 485 -5.52 -22.66 -4.65
CA VAL A 485 -5.10 -22.64 -6.06
C VAL A 485 -3.66 -23.09 -6.12
N VAL A 486 -3.33 -23.93 -7.09
CA VAL A 486 -1.95 -24.34 -7.38
C VAL A 486 -1.19 -23.16 -8.02
N THR A 487 -0.17 -22.66 -7.36
CA THR A 487 0.60 -21.45 -7.80
C THR A 487 1.94 -21.81 -8.44
N GLY A 488 2.37 -23.06 -8.34
CA GLY A 488 3.63 -23.50 -8.93
C GLY A 488 3.81 -25.02 -8.89
N VAL A 489 4.32 -25.55 -9.99
CA VAL A 489 4.78 -26.95 -10.11
C VAL A 489 6.22 -26.90 -10.56
N ALA A 490 7.13 -27.39 -9.73
CA ALA A 490 8.56 -27.35 -9.96
C ALA A 490 9.24 -28.63 -9.42
N PRO A 491 10.48 -28.93 -9.84
CA PRO A 491 11.23 -30.07 -9.28
C PRO A 491 11.38 -30.01 -7.76
N LYS A 492 11.30 -28.83 -7.14
CA LYS A 492 11.35 -28.64 -5.69
C LYS A 492 10.05 -29.00 -4.97
N GLY A 493 8.94 -29.15 -5.69
CA GLY A 493 7.62 -29.46 -5.16
C GLY A 493 6.50 -28.64 -5.83
N THR A 494 5.28 -28.97 -5.44
CA THR A 494 4.07 -28.25 -5.83
C THR A 494 3.71 -27.23 -4.76
N PHE A 495 3.40 -25.99 -5.16
CA PHE A 495 3.03 -24.91 -4.25
C PHE A 495 1.56 -24.56 -4.43
N VAL A 496 0.90 -24.28 -3.32
CA VAL A 496 -0.51 -23.89 -3.29
C VAL A 496 -0.70 -22.63 -2.50
N ARG A 497 -1.66 -21.80 -2.91
CA ARG A 497 -2.12 -20.62 -2.19
C ARG A 497 -3.53 -20.88 -1.66
N VAL A 498 -3.68 -20.86 -0.35
CA VAL A 498 -4.97 -20.85 0.33
C VAL A 498 -5.56 -19.45 0.22
N LEU A 499 -6.87 -19.34 -0.03
CA LEU A 499 -7.53 -18.07 -0.29
C LEU A 499 -8.00 -17.37 0.99
N ASN A 500 -8.40 -18.14 2.00
CA ASN A 500 -8.88 -17.59 3.27
C ASN A 500 -8.50 -18.50 4.46
N PRO A 501 -7.54 -18.08 5.30
CA PRO A 501 -6.71 -16.88 5.20
C PRO A 501 -5.71 -16.98 4.03
N PRO A 502 -5.25 -15.85 3.45
CA PRO A 502 -4.31 -15.89 2.34
C PRO A 502 -2.93 -16.36 2.82
N ALA A 503 -2.54 -17.55 2.40
CA ALA A 503 -1.25 -18.13 2.76
C ALA A 503 -0.73 -19.06 1.65
N GLU A 504 0.58 -19.08 1.45
CA GLU A 504 1.24 -20.01 0.53
C GLU A 504 1.96 -21.12 1.30
N GLY A 505 1.92 -22.33 0.75
CA GLY A 505 2.63 -23.46 1.31
C GLY A 505 2.91 -24.55 0.28
N MET A 506 3.58 -25.61 0.72
CA MET A 506 3.94 -26.73 -0.13
C MET A 506 2.87 -27.82 -0.06
N LEU A 507 2.46 -28.36 -1.21
CA LEU A 507 1.62 -29.56 -1.31
C LEU A 507 2.52 -30.79 -1.24
N VAL A 508 2.78 -31.28 -0.02
CA VAL A 508 3.72 -32.40 0.23
C VAL A 508 3.09 -33.77 -0.02
N ARG A 509 1.76 -33.84 -0.14
CA ARG A 509 1.02 -35.08 -0.42
C ARG A 509 -0.10 -34.83 -1.43
N GLY A 510 -0.20 -35.69 -2.45
CA GLY A 510 -1.27 -35.62 -3.46
C GLY A 510 -1.06 -34.57 -4.54
N GLY A 511 0.18 -34.16 -4.78
CA GLY A 511 0.54 -33.17 -5.83
C GLY A 511 0.69 -33.79 -7.24
N GLN A 512 0.46 -35.09 -7.43
CA GLN A 512 0.55 -35.70 -8.75
C GLN A 512 -0.66 -35.31 -9.61
N GLY A 513 -0.40 -34.94 -10.87
CA GLY A 513 -1.42 -34.69 -11.86
C GLY A 513 -2.16 -33.34 -11.66
N VAL A 514 -1.60 -32.45 -10.83
CA VAL A 514 -2.10 -31.04 -10.73
C VAL A 514 -1.23 -30.13 -11.57
N ASP A 515 -1.83 -29.08 -12.12
CA ASP A 515 -1.13 -28.03 -12.87
C ASP A 515 -1.39 -26.66 -12.26
N VAL A 516 -0.58 -25.68 -12.64
CA VAL A 516 -0.71 -24.28 -12.20
C VAL A 516 -2.09 -23.74 -12.60
N GLY A 517 -2.79 -23.15 -11.62
CA GLY A 517 -4.15 -22.66 -11.80
C GLY A 517 -5.24 -23.63 -11.33
N ASP A 518 -4.92 -24.90 -11.06
CA ASP A 518 -5.91 -25.85 -10.55
C ASP A 518 -6.47 -25.41 -9.20
N GLN A 519 -7.80 -25.43 -9.09
CA GLN A 519 -8.50 -25.23 -7.83
C GLN A 519 -8.69 -26.58 -7.13
N ILE A 520 -8.10 -26.72 -5.97
CA ILE A 520 -8.13 -27.97 -5.17
C ILE A 520 -8.53 -27.67 -3.72
N LYS A 521 -8.94 -28.70 -3.00
CA LYS A 521 -9.06 -28.66 -1.55
C LYS A 521 -7.79 -29.26 -0.93
N VAL A 522 -7.26 -28.57 0.08
CA VAL A 522 -6.05 -28.99 0.80
C VAL A 522 -6.31 -29.05 2.30
N THR A 523 -5.69 -30.01 2.97
CA THR A 523 -5.66 -30.11 4.43
C THR A 523 -4.32 -29.61 4.93
N LEU A 524 -4.31 -28.72 5.91
CA LEU A 524 -3.10 -28.24 6.57
C LEU A 524 -2.52 -29.37 7.43
N LEU A 525 -1.30 -29.80 7.12
CA LEU A 525 -0.64 -30.92 7.80
C LEU A 525 0.29 -30.45 8.92
N SER A 526 1.10 -29.42 8.64
CA SER A 526 2.06 -28.88 9.59
C SER A 526 2.39 -27.41 9.31
N THR A 527 2.89 -26.71 10.32
CA THR A 527 3.51 -25.40 10.21
C THR A 527 4.84 -25.39 10.97
N ASP A 528 5.85 -24.72 10.40
CA ASP A 528 7.12 -24.41 11.05
C ASP A 528 7.36 -22.90 11.03
N PRO A 529 6.97 -22.17 12.06
CA PRO A 529 7.17 -20.71 12.15
C PRO A 529 8.62 -20.26 12.13
N LYS A 530 9.54 -21.11 12.62
CA LYS A 530 10.98 -20.77 12.62
C LYS A 530 11.51 -20.61 11.19
N HIS A 531 11.06 -21.46 10.27
CA HIS A 531 11.49 -21.43 8.87
C HIS A 531 10.43 -20.85 7.94
N GLY A 532 9.21 -20.57 8.45
CA GLY A 532 8.09 -20.07 7.65
C GLY A 532 7.53 -21.13 6.70
N TYR A 533 7.60 -22.43 7.06
CA TYR A 533 7.08 -23.52 6.24
C TYR A 533 5.64 -23.85 6.63
N ILE A 534 4.85 -24.12 5.61
CA ILE A 534 3.45 -24.52 5.73
C ILE A 534 3.26 -25.68 4.76
N ASP A 535 2.88 -26.85 5.29
CA ASP A 535 2.71 -28.06 4.51
C ASP A 535 1.25 -28.47 4.41
N PHE A 536 0.83 -28.73 3.19
CA PHE A 536 -0.51 -29.17 2.85
C PHE A 536 -0.52 -30.56 2.25
N GLY A 537 -1.62 -31.28 2.44
CA GLY A 537 -1.96 -32.49 1.68
C GLY A 537 -3.22 -32.23 0.88
N ARG A 538 -3.37 -32.84 -0.30
CA ARG A 538 -4.62 -32.86 -1.03
C ARG A 538 -5.69 -33.55 -0.19
N ALA A 539 -6.83 -32.90 0.01
CA ALA A 539 -7.94 -33.41 0.82
C ALA A 539 -8.72 -34.52 0.11
#